data_898fd71ab06ac91abb6253edd0568f15
#
_entry.id   898fd71ab06ac91abb6253edd0568f15
#
_cell.length_a   1.000
_cell.length_b   1.000
_cell.length_c   1.000
_cell.angle_alpha   90.00
_cell.angle_beta   90.00
_cell.angle_gamma   90.00
#
_symmetry.space_group_name_H-M   'P 1'
#
loop_
_entity.id
_entity.type
_entity.pdbx_description
1 polymer ?
#
loop_
_entity_poly.entity_id
_entity_poly.type
_entity_poly.pdbx_seq_one_letter_code
_entity_poly.pdbx_strand_id
1 'polypeptide(L)'
;VMHLRDHGMDDVEDLVLAACLAEQCLDSQCEGSRAPWMYSLFKGAPAYPRFADAIVAAIPHSLRDTDGDHLRALAGLMARDGDAQAADALRSFVWSQDFSGLYIIGASELTAIDGMPAVVEMARRLGTVIRQDADACVEMLGLLIDKALVFDTVMSQLSGLAAGDEAIAAYVAEQERDYARFARYDNAHAARAAGAQIRARRFMRNNPIEAILAAASCKSSQQYQFRKFGALACQDDLDRVLERLRVERDPDACEKLLNVFYRAELTHLDDRIWELASHSERGVRDAAEVVISRLSDPRLRELARQRVCDPAFSSESAGELALFDRNYGPGDETLILAALERQPVDDDAEAYDLGYSAVQLCTEARSPVLAGVALWVYRTCPCTICRLHAVEMLLEWDCLPAHIAAECRYDASDQLRALMHKIP
;
A
#
# COMPACT_ATOMS: atom_id res chain seq x y z
N VAL A 1 9.58 -17.95 -14.17
CA VAL A 1 11.05 -17.80 -14.14
C VAL A 1 11.76 -19.14 -14.07
N MET A 2 11.39 -20.06 -13.15
CA MET A 2 11.98 -21.40 -13.09
C MET A 2 11.83 -22.14 -14.43
N HIS A 3 10.64 -22.10 -15.04
CA HIS A 3 10.42 -22.63 -16.37
C HIS A 3 11.34 -22.01 -17.43
N LEU A 4 11.47 -20.67 -17.44
CA LEU A 4 12.38 -19.97 -18.36
C LEU A 4 13.84 -20.37 -18.21
N ARG A 5 14.28 -20.61 -16.96
CA ARG A 5 15.64 -21.10 -16.69
C ARG A 5 15.87 -22.52 -17.25
N ASP A 6 14.90 -23.40 -17.07
CA ASP A 6 15.05 -24.83 -17.35
C ASP A 6 14.71 -25.18 -18.81
N HIS A 7 13.83 -24.42 -19.47
CA HIS A 7 13.26 -24.72 -20.78
C HIS A 7 13.39 -23.58 -21.82
N GLY A 8 13.86 -22.40 -21.40
CA GLY A 8 13.89 -21.22 -22.27
C GLY A 8 12.56 -20.48 -22.35
N MET A 9 12.42 -19.57 -23.30
CA MET A 9 11.27 -18.67 -23.43
C MET A 9 10.27 -19.10 -24.50
N ASP A 10 10.66 -19.97 -25.42
CA ASP A 10 9.97 -20.20 -26.70
C ASP A 10 8.46 -20.53 -26.57
N ASP A 11 8.07 -21.29 -25.54
CA ASP A 11 6.69 -21.73 -25.32
C ASP A 11 5.88 -20.80 -24.39
N VAL A 12 6.52 -19.79 -23.78
CA VAL A 12 5.90 -18.79 -22.88
C VAL A 12 6.15 -17.34 -23.27
N GLU A 13 6.75 -17.11 -24.43
CA GLU A 13 7.13 -15.77 -24.92
C GLU A 13 5.94 -14.81 -24.95
N ASP A 14 4.80 -15.25 -25.49
CA ASP A 14 3.59 -14.42 -25.56
C ASP A 14 3.04 -14.08 -24.18
N LEU A 15 3.11 -15.01 -23.23
CA LEU A 15 2.70 -14.77 -21.83
C LEU A 15 3.60 -13.74 -21.17
N VAL A 16 4.91 -13.87 -21.30
CA VAL A 16 5.88 -12.92 -20.73
C VAL A 16 5.73 -11.54 -21.39
N LEU A 17 5.53 -11.49 -22.70
CA LEU A 17 5.28 -10.24 -23.41
C LEU A 17 4.00 -9.56 -22.94
N ALA A 18 2.91 -10.29 -22.81
CA ALA A 18 1.65 -9.75 -22.29
C ALA A 18 1.83 -9.19 -20.87
N ALA A 19 2.57 -9.91 -20.01
CA ALA A 19 2.91 -9.44 -18.67
C ALA A 19 3.81 -8.20 -18.65
N CYS A 20 4.70 -8.03 -19.64
CA CYS A 20 5.51 -6.82 -19.80
C CYS A 20 4.69 -5.60 -20.26
N LEU A 21 3.57 -5.81 -20.93
CA LEU A 21 2.72 -4.74 -21.46
C LEU A 21 1.64 -4.27 -20.47
N ALA A 22 1.45 -4.94 -19.34
CA ALA A 22 0.50 -4.60 -18.29
C ALA A 22 1.18 -4.58 -16.92
N GLU A 23 0.73 -3.67 -16.03
CA GLU A 23 1.23 -3.64 -14.65
C GLU A 23 0.82 -4.91 -13.90
N GLN A 24 1.79 -5.54 -13.28
CA GLN A 24 1.61 -6.79 -12.53
C GLN A 24 1.61 -6.57 -11.00
N CYS A 25 1.78 -5.33 -10.55
CA CYS A 25 1.67 -4.98 -9.14
C CYS A 25 0.22 -4.73 -8.75
N LEU A 26 -0.18 -5.22 -7.59
CA LEU A 26 -1.46 -4.86 -7.00
C LEU A 26 -1.45 -3.39 -6.53
N ASP A 27 -0.36 -2.97 -5.90
CA ASP A 27 -0.13 -1.60 -5.45
C ASP A 27 1.36 -1.24 -5.60
N SER A 28 1.69 -0.51 -6.67
CA SER A 28 3.05 -0.10 -6.97
C SER A 28 3.66 0.85 -5.93
N GLN A 29 2.84 1.59 -5.16
CA GLN A 29 3.31 2.46 -4.09
C GLN A 29 3.84 1.66 -2.90
N CYS A 30 3.20 0.53 -2.60
CA CYS A 30 3.56 -0.35 -1.48
C CYS A 30 4.58 -1.42 -1.90
N GLU A 31 4.37 -2.05 -3.05
CA GLU A 31 5.17 -3.18 -3.53
C GLU A 31 6.40 -2.77 -4.33
N GLY A 32 6.42 -1.54 -4.84
CA GLY A 32 7.43 -1.07 -5.79
C GLY A 32 7.22 -1.61 -7.21
N SER A 33 8.00 -1.09 -8.17
CA SER A 33 7.90 -1.50 -9.58
C SER A 33 8.45 -2.90 -9.81
N ARG A 34 7.71 -3.73 -10.54
CA ARG A 34 8.16 -5.05 -11.04
C ARG A 34 8.98 -4.96 -12.33
N ALA A 35 9.11 -3.79 -12.93
CA ALA A 35 9.84 -3.62 -14.19
C ALA A 35 11.28 -4.18 -14.17
N PRO A 36 12.10 -4.00 -13.11
CA PRO A 36 13.44 -4.58 -13.08
C PRO A 36 13.44 -6.12 -13.14
N TRP A 37 12.49 -6.75 -12.43
CA TRP A 37 12.34 -8.20 -12.46
C TRP A 37 11.86 -8.67 -13.82
N MET A 38 10.81 -8.03 -14.40
CA MET A 38 10.31 -8.34 -15.75
C MET A 38 11.40 -8.18 -16.81
N TYR A 39 12.16 -7.08 -16.76
CA TYR A 39 13.25 -6.84 -17.66
C TYR A 39 14.29 -7.97 -17.62
N SER A 40 14.59 -8.50 -16.44
CA SER A 40 15.52 -9.61 -16.28
C SER A 40 15.08 -10.91 -16.98
N LEU A 41 13.79 -11.07 -17.29
CA LEU A 41 13.27 -12.27 -17.96
C LEU A 41 13.61 -12.29 -19.45
N PHE A 42 13.64 -11.14 -20.11
CA PHE A 42 13.88 -11.06 -21.55
C PHE A 42 15.21 -10.36 -21.93
N LYS A 43 15.89 -9.72 -20.97
CA LYS A 43 17.21 -9.13 -21.22
C LYS A 43 18.20 -10.17 -21.73
N GLY A 44 18.72 -9.95 -22.95
CA GLY A 44 19.67 -10.86 -23.61
C GLY A 44 19.05 -12.12 -24.19
N ALA A 45 17.73 -12.30 -24.13
CA ALA A 45 17.06 -13.40 -24.84
C ALA A 45 17.03 -13.14 -26.36
N PRO A 46 16.95 -14.18 -27.20
CA PRO A 46 16.79 -14.02 -28.66
C PRO A 46 15.54 -13.22 -29.04
N ALA A 47 14.47 -13.31 -28.22
CA ALA A 47 13.22 -12.58 -28.37
C ALA A 47 13.30 -11.10 -27.99
N TYR A 48 14.40 -10.59 -27.44
CA TYR A 48 14.56 -9.21 -27.00
C TYR A 48 14.04 -8.17 -28.00
N PRO A 49 14.38 -8.23 -29.30
CA PRO A 49 13.90 -7.22 -30.27
C PRO A 49 12.37 -7.13 -30.31
N ARG A 50 11.68 -8.26 -30.25
CA ARG A 50 10.20 -8.30 -30.24
C ARG A 50 9.63 -7.61 -29.01
N PHE A 51 10.22 -7.83 -27.83
CA PHE A 51 9.82 -7.18 -26.58
C PHE A 51 10.08 -5.67 -26.65
N ALA A 52 11.27 -5.29 -27.13
CA ALA A 52 11.65 -3.90 -27.28
C ALA A 52 10.68 -3.14 -28.20
N ASP A 53 10.41 -3.68 -29.38
CA ASP A 53 9.48 -3.07 -30.35
C ASP A 53 8.09 -2.90 -29.76
N ALA A 54 7.57 -3.91 -29.05
CA ALA A 54 6.24 -3.86 -28.45
C ALA A 54 6.14 -2.83 -27.29
N ILE A 55 7.14 -2.80 -26.40
CA ILE A 55 7.20 -1.85 -25.29
C ILE A 55 7.32 -0.42 -25.83
N VAL A 56 8.22 -0.16 -26.76
CA VAL A 56 8.42 1.15 -27.38
C VAL A 56 7.14 1.63 -28.08
N ALA A 57 6.45 0.75 -28.82
CA ALA A 57 5.19 1.07 -29.49
C ALA A 57 4.05 1.42 -28.50
N ALA A 58 4.08 0.86 -27.28
CA ALA A 58 3.04 1.10 -26.28
C ALA A 58 3.23 2.43 -25.52
N ILE A 59 4.45 2.96 -25.38
CA ILE A 59 4.75 4.19 -24.62
C ILE A 59 3.85 5.39 -25.00
N PRO A 60 3.65 5.76 -26.27
CA PRO A 60 2.85 6.94 -26.63
C PRO A 60 1.39 6.86 -26.18
N HIS A 61 0.88 5.67 -25.93
CA HIS A 61 -0.52 5.39 -25.58
C HIS A 61 -0.73 5.26 -24.07
N SER A 62 0.33 5.26 -23.27
CA SER A 62 0.35 4.97 -21.84
C SER A 62 0.20 6.22 -20.95
N LEU A 63 -0.77 7.06 -21.21
CA LEU A 63 -0.73 8.46 -20.72
C LEU A 63 -0.99 8.69 -19.25
N ARG A 64 -1.62 7.82 -18.45
CA ARG A 64 -1.91 8.14 -17.02
C ARG A 64 -2.39 6.95 -16.18
N ASP A 65 -2.16 5.75 -16.63
CA ASP A 65 -2.50 4.54 -15.89
C ASP A 65 -1.26 3.89 -15.28
N THR A 66 -1.47 2.94 -14.42
CA THR A 66 -0.41 2.15 -13.77
C THR A 66 0.42 1.38 -14.79
N ASP A 67 -0.20 0.91 -15.88
CA ASP A 67 0.50 0.23 -16.98
C ASP A 67 1.54 1.15 -17.64
N GLY A 68 1.21 2.43 -17.76
CA GLY A 68 2.13 3.41 -18.32
C GLY A 68 3.40 3.62 -17.50
N ASP A 69 3.31 3.65 -16.19
CA ASP A 69 4.49 3.76 -15.31
C ASP A 69 5.39 2.54 -15.45
N HIS A 70 4.80 1.36 -15.53
CA HIS A 70 5.52 0.10 -15.74
C HIS A 70 6.26 0.09 -17.09
N LEU A 71 5.58 0.47 -18.18
CA LEU A 71 6.18 0.52 -19.53
C LEU A 71 7.35 1.50 -19.61
N ARG A 72 7.21 2.69 -19.01
CA ARG A 72 8.31 3.68 -18.96
C ARG A 72 9.49 3.19 -18.14
N ALA A 73 9.24 2.53 -17.01
CA ALA A 73 10.28 1.92 -16.20
C ALA A 73 11.04 0.82 -16.98
N LEU A 74 10.32 -0.03 -17.74
CA LEU A 74 10.95 -1.02 -18.63
C LEU A 74 11.81 -0.33 -19.70
N ALA A 75 11.25 0.66 -20.41
CA ALA A 75 11.98 1.40 -21.43
C ALA A 75 13.21 2.14 -20.86
N GLY A 76 13.11 2.67 -19.64
CA GLY A 76 14.24 3.27 -18.94
C GLY A 76 15.38 2.27 -18.67
N LEU A 77 15.05 1.04 -18.28
CA LEU A 77 16.02 -0.03 -18.08
C LEU A 77 16.68 -0.45 -19.41
N MET A 78 15.88 -0.60 -20.48
CA MET A 78 16.36 -0.91 -21.82
C MET A 78 17.32 0.17 -22.33
N ALA A 79 16.93 1.44 -22.19
CA ALA A 79 17.73 2.59 -22.61
C ALA A 79 19.07 2.68 -21.85
N ARG A 80 19.07 2.43 -20.55
CA ARG A 80 20.30 2.38 -19.71
C ARG A 80 21.25 1.26 -20.14
N ASP A 81 20.72 0.17 -20.69
CA ASP A 81 21.53 -0.91 -21.26
C ASP A 81 21.93 -0.66 -22.73
N GLY A 82 21.60 0.50 -23.28
CA GLY A 82 22.07 0.95 -24.61
C GLY A 82 21.06 0.81 -25.74
N ASP A 83 19.77 0.53 -25.42
CA ASP A 83 18.72 0.52 -26.43
C ASP A 83 18.35 1.94 -26.86
N ALA A 84 18.78 2.32 -28.07
CA ALA A 84 18.58 3.67 -28.60
C ALA A 84 17.10 3.95 -28.92
N GLN A 85 16.33 2.96 -29.33
CA GLN A 85 14.91 3.13 -29.67
C GLN A 85 14.10 3.41 -28.39
N ALA A 86 14.37 2.68 -27.30
CA ALA A 86 13.75 2.93 -26.00
C ALA A 86 14.11 4.32 -25.45
N ALA A 87 15.38 4.75 -25.58
CA ALA A 87 15.81 6.08 -25.18
C ALA A 87 15.11 7.19 -25.97
N ASP A 88 15.02 7.04 -27.31
CA ASP A 88 14.36 8.03 -28.17
C ASP A 88 12.84 8.07 -27.95
N ALA A 89 12.20 6.94 -27.67
CA ALA A 89 10.80 6.88 -27.33
C ALA A 89 10.50 7.62 -26.01
N LEU A 90 11.31 7.41 -24.97
CA LEU A 90 11.18 8.12 -23.69
C LEU A 90 11.43 9.62 -23.86
N ARG A 91 12.46 10.04 -24.60
CA ARG A 91 12.70 11.47 -24.89
C ARG A 91 11.51 12.08 -25.60
N SER A 92 11.01 11.44 -26.66
CA SER A 92 9.88 11.92 -27.42
C SER A 92 8.63 12.05 -26.53
N PHE A 93 8.37 11.05 -25.70
CA PHE A 93 7.24 11.03 -24.77
C PHE A 93 7.34 12.18 -23.75
N VAL A 94 8.44 12.30 -23.02
CA VAL A 94 8.61 13.31 -21.96
C VAL A 94 8.58 14.72 -22.55
N TRP A 95 9.28 14.95 -23.67
CA TRP A 95 9.36 16.29 -24.26
C TRP A 95 8.09 16.73 -24.99
N SER A 96 7.15 15.82 -25.29
CA SER A 96 5.86 16.13 -25.87
C SER A 96 4.81 16.57 -24.86
N GLN A 97 5.07 16.41 -23.55
CA GLN A 97 4.11 16.76 -22.50
C GLN A 97 3.96 18.27 -22.32
N ASP A 98 2.82 18.66 -21.77
CA ASP A 98 2.57 20.00 -21.28
C ASP A 98 3.19 20.14 -19.87
N PHE A 99 4.20 21.00 -19.75
CA PHE A 99 4.91 21.27 -18.51
C PHE A 99 4.12 22.18 -17.53
N SER A 100 2.92 22.60 -17.89
CA SER A 100 2.01 23.30 -16.97
C SER A 100 1.27 22.35 -16.01
N GLY A 101 1.39 21.03 -16.22
CA GLY A 101 0.84 20.03 -15.34
C GLY A 101 1.63 19.85 -14.05
N LEU A 102 0.98 19.29 -13.03
CA LEU A 102 1.59 19.04 -11.71
C LEU A 102 2.71 17.99 -11.75
N TYR A 103 2.68 17.06 -12.70
CA TYR A 103 3.62 15.94 -12.82
C TYR A 103 4.15 15.82 -14.24
N ILE A 104 5.46 15.63 -14.36
CA ILE A 104 6.12 15.29 -15.64
C ILE A 104 6.35 13.77 -15.66
N ILE A 105 5.45 13.09 -16.34
CA ILE A 105 5.45 11.63 -16.39
C ILE A 105 6.70 11.12 -17.12
N GLY A 106 7.45 10.19 -16.50
CA GLY A 106 8.68 9.63 -17.07
C GLY A 106 9.94 10.52 -16.89
N ALA A 107 9.84 11.57 -16.06
CA ALA A 107 10.97 12.45 -15.80
C ALA A 107 12.16 11.72 -15.14
N SER A 108 11.91 10.86 -14.15
CA SER A 108 12.95 10.10 -13.45
C SER A 108 13.66 9.14 -14.40
N GLU A 109 12.95 8.47 -15.30
CA GLU A 109 13.51 7.58 -16.33
C GLU A 109 14.37 8.36 -17.32
N LEU A 110 13.89 9.53 -17.75
CA LEU A 110 14.66 10.37 -18.67
C LEU A 110 15.92 10.93 -18.00
N THR A 111 15.84 11.37 -16.75
CA THR A 111 17.01 11.86 -16.01
C THR A 111 18.01 10.76 -15.68
N ALA A 112 17.55 9.51 -15.56
CA ALA A 112 18.43 8.34 -15.45
C ALA A 112 19.27 8.07 -16.73
N ILE A 113 18.73 8.46 -17.89
CA ILE A 113 19.39 8.26 -19.20
C ILE A 113 20.28 9.45 -19.57
N ASP A 114 19.71 10.65 -19.54
CA ASP A 114 20.33 11.87 -20.05
C ASP A 114 21.02 12.70 -18.95
N GLY A 115 20.83 12.36 -17.68
CA GLY A 115 21.47 13.04 -16.55
C GLY A 115 21.14 14.51 -16.44
N MET A 116 22.14 15.31 -16.07
CA MET A 116 22.01 16.76 -15.87
C MET A 116 21.45 17.53 -17.08
N PRO A 117 21.77 17.22 -18.33
CA PRO A 117 21.14 17.88 -19.49
C PRO A 117 19.60 17.82 -19.46
N ALA A 118 19.02 16.67 -19.12
CA ALA A 118 17.56 16.51 -19.01
C ALA A 118 17.00 17.34 -17.82
N VAL A 119 17.68 17.31 -16.68
CA VAL A 119 17.27 18.11 -15.51
C VAL A 119 17.26 19.61 -15.81
N VAL A 120 18.30 20.11 -16.48
CA VAL A 120 18.42 21.53 -16.86
C VAL A 120 17.31 21.95 -17.80
N GLU A 121 16.99 21.13 -18.81
CA GLU A 121 15.93 21.44 -19.74
C GLU A 121 14.54 21.39 -19.07
N MET A 122 14.28 20.41 -18.19
CA MET A 122 13.05 20.37 -17.39
C MET A 122 12.92 21.60 -16.50
N ALA A 123 13.98 21.95 -15.77
CA ALA A 123 14.01 23.14 -14.91
C ALA A 123 13.72 24.43 -15.70
N ARG A 124 14.25 24.54 -16.93
CA ARG A 124 14.00 25.69 -17.83
C ARG A 124 12.53 25.75 -18.24
N ARG A 125 11.92 24.63 -18.64
CA ARG A 125 10.51 24.57 -19.04
C ARG A 125 9.59 24.89 -17.89
N LEU A 126 9.79 24.24 -16.74
CA LEU A 126 9.01 24.48 -15.52
C LEU A 126 9.16 25.94 -15.02
N GLY A 127 10.39 26.46 -15.05
CA GLY A 127 10.63 27.85 -14.70
C GLY A 127 9.98 28.85 -15.69
N THR A 128 9.83 28.48 -16.96
CA THR A 128 9.07 29.28 -17.92
C THR A 128 7.58 29.31 -17.55
N VAL A 129 7.01 28.19 -17.11
CA VAL A 129 5.62 28.11 -16.60
C VAL A 129 5.46 29.02 -15.38
N ILE A 130 6.35 28.93 -14.38
CA ILE A 130 6.31 29.79 -13.18
C ILE A 130 6.36 31.29 -13.56
N ARG A 131 7.16 31.66 -14.55
CA ARG A 131 7.23 33.08 -14.99
C ARG A 131 5.97 33.55 -15.69
N GLN A 132 5.21 32.65 -16.33
CA GLN A 132 3.94 32.97 -16.96
C GLN A 132 2.78 33.00 -15.95
N ASP A 133 2.82 32.16 -14.95
CA ASP A 133 1.86 32.08 -13.87
C ASP A 133 2.60 31.85 -12.52
N ALA A 134 2.65 32.89 -11.71
CA ALA A 134 3.35 32.84 -10.42
C ALA A 134 2.69 31.92 -9.38
N ASP A 135 1.43 31.53 -9.60
CA ASP A 135 0.67 30.60 -8.76
C ASP A 135 0.70 29.16 -9.32
N ALA A 136 1.42 28.95 -10.44
CA ALA A 136 1.55 27.61 -11.03
C ALA A 136 2.21 26.64 -10.02
N CYS A 137 1.57 25.50 -9.82
CA CYS A 137 2.15 24.41 -9.06
C CYS A 137 2.99 23.54 -10.01
N VAL A 138 4.29 23.48 -9.79
CA VAL A 138 5.21 22.71 -10.62
C VAL A 138 5.83 21.56 -9.84
N GLU A 139 6.29 20.54 -10.56
CA GLU A 139 6.86 19.35 -9.96
C GLU A 139 8.16 19.64 -9.18
N MET A 140 8.28 19.01 -8.03
CA MET A 140 9.46 19.12 -7.19
C MET A 140 10.66 18.39 -7.80
N LEU A 141 11.84 18.98 -7.68
CA LEU A 141 13.08 18.40 -8.20
C LEU A 141 13.33 16.98 -7.69
N GLY A 142 13.00 16.68 -6.44
CA GLY A 142 13.17 15.34 -5.88
C GLY A 142 12.34 14.25 -6.56
N LEU A 143 11.28 14.62 -7.28
CA LEU A 143 10.44 13.70 -8.07
C LEU A 143 10.91 13.61 -9.52
N LEU A 144 11.58 14.65 -10.02
CA LEU A 144 12.08 14.69 -11.39
C LEU A 144 13.35 13.86 -11.61
N ILE A 145 14.21 13.77 -10.58
CA ILE A 145 15.54 13.18 -10.72
C ILE A 145 15.57 11.69 -10.37
N ASP A 146 16.35 10.94 -11.12
CA ASP A 146 16.68 9.55 -10.78
C ASP A 146 17.46 9.46 -9.45
N LYS A 147 17.30 8.37 -8.74
CA LYS A 147 17.96 8.09 -7.44
C LYS A 147 19.50 8.12 -7.51
N ALA A 148 20.10 7.97 -8.69
CA ALA A 148 21.55 8.07 -8.87
C ALA A 148 22.04 9.52 -8.85
N LEU A 149 21.16 10.51 -9.04
CA LEU A 149 21.48 11.93 -8.96
C LEU A 149 21.35 12.42 -7.51
N VAL A 150 22.41 13.03 -7.01
CA VAL A 150 22.42 13.57 -5.64
C VAL A 150 21.76 14.93 -5.65
N PHE A 151 20.66 15.09 -4.94
CA PHE A 151 19.82 16.28 -4.90
C PHE A 151 20.60 17.59 -4.68
N ASP A 152 21.45 17.66 -3.65
CA ASP A 152 22.22 18.87 -3.32
C ASP A 152 23.20 19.24 -4.44
N THR A 153 23.75 18.26 -5.11
CA THR A 153 24.63 18.46 -6.27
C THR A 153 23.85 19.05 -7.45
N VAL A 154 22.68 18.51 -7.73
CA VAL A 154 21.79 19.00 -8.79
C VAL A 154 21.33 20.44 -8.49
N MET A 155 20.88 20.73 -7.28
CA MET A 155 20.48 22.07 -6.87
C MET A 155 21.63 23.07 -6.99
N SER A 156 22.85 22.71 -6.58
CA SER A 156 24.02 23.55 -6.71
C SER A 156 24.35 23.88 -8.17
N GLN A 157 24.22 22.91 -9.06
CA GLN A 157 24.43 23.12 -10.50
C GLN A 157 23.35 24.02 -11.11
N LEU A 158 22.07 23.79 -10.79
CA LEU A 158 20.97 24.65 -11.24
C LEU A 158 21.13 26.08 -10.73
N SER A 159 21.52 26.26 -9.46
CA SER A 159 21.78 27.58 -8.87
C SER A 159 22.93 28.31 -9.58
N GLY A 160 23.96 27.56 -10.02
CA GLY A 160 25.04 28.12 -10.82
C GLY A 160 24.57 28.61 -12.19
N LEU A 161 23.63 27.90 -12.83
CA LEU A 161 23.05 28.26 -14.12
C LEU A 161 22.03 29.41 -14.04
N ALA A 162 21.39 29.58 -12.88
CA ALA A 162 20.36 30.58 -12.63
C ALA A 162 20.83 32.03 -12.86
N ALA A 163 22.15 32.30 -12.71
CA ALA A 163 22.71 33.60 -12.96
C ALA A 163 22.61 34.06 -14.44
N GLY A 164 22.53 33.11 -15.38
CA GLY A 164 22.45 33.35 -16.82
C GLY A 164 21.13 32.94 -17.49
N ASP A 165 20.20 32.36 -16.73
CA ASP A 165 18.93 31.83 -17.24
C ASP A 165 17.77 32.13 -16.26
N GLU A 166 16.95 33.12 -16.62
CA GLU A 166 15.84 33.58 -15.78
C GLU A 166 14.79 32.53 -15.51
N ALA A 167 14.60 31.56 -16.43
CA ALA A 167 13.65 30.46 -16.24
C ALA A 167 14.20 29.48 -15.19
N ILE A 168 15.48 29.11 -15.30
CA ILE A 168 16.11 28.25 -14.27
C ILE A 168 16.11 28.99 -12.91
N ALA A 169 16.36 30.30 -12.88
CA ALA A 169 16.29 31.08 -11.65
C ALA A 169 14.91 31.04 -10.99
N ALA A 170 13.84 31.15 -11.79
CA ALA A 170 12.47 31.03 -11.30
C ALA A 170 12.18 29.64 -10.71
N TYR A 171 12.63 28.58 -11.37
CA TYR A 171 12.47 27.21 -10.87
C TYR A 171 13.24 26.96 -9.57
N VAL A 172 14.51 27.38 -9.51
CA VAL A 172 15.35 27.25 -8.30
C VAL A 172 14.70 27.97 -7.11
N ALA A 173 14.22 29.23 -7.33
CA ALA A 173 13.56 29.99 -6.28
C ALA A 173 12.27 29.31 -5.78
N GLU A 174 11.52 28.63 -6.64
CA GLU A 174 10.35 27.86 -6.24
C GLU A 174 10.75 26.64 -5.42
N GLN A 175 11.76 25.88 -5.87
CA GLN A 175 12.26 24.73 -5.12
C GLN A 175 12.74 25.12 -3.71
N GLU A 176 13.46 26.23 -3.56
CA GLU A 176 13.89 26.74 -2.26
C GLU A 176 12.70 27.13 -1.37
N ARG A 177 11.65 27.71 -1.94
CA ARG A 177 10.40 28.01 -1.21
C ARG A 177 9.70 26.76 -0.71
N ASP A 178 9.59 25.75 -1.55
CA ASP A 178 8.96 24.48 -1.20
C ASP A 178 9.77 23.72 -0.15
N TYR A 179 11.10 23.66 -0.30
CA TYR A 179 11.97 23.07 0.73
C TYR A 179 11.85 23.79 2.08
N ALA A 180 11.82 25.13 2.06
CA ALA A 180 11.59 25.89 3.28
C ALA A 180 10.20 25.63 3.90
N ARG A 181 9.19 25.34 3.07
CA ARG A 181 7.84 24.90 3.52
C ARG A 181 7.89 23.50 4.14
N PHE A 182 8.56 22.53 3.50
CA PHE A 182 8.73 21.19 4.01
C PHE A 182 9.56 21.13 5.29
N ALA A 183 10.68 21.83 5.36
CA ALA A 183 11.49 21.94 6.57
C ALA A 183 10.70 22.53 7.76
N ARG A 184 9.79 23.49 7.51
CA ARG A 184 8.84 23.97 8.53
C ARG A 184 7.82 22.88 8.91
N TYR A 185 7.39 22.06 7.96
CA TYR A 185 6.47 20.95 8.21
C TYR A 185 7.14 19.85 9.04
N ASP A 186 8.36 19.47 8.74
CA ASP A 186 9.14 18.47 9.49
C ASP A 186 9.48 18.98 10.91
N ASN A 187 9.89 20.24 11.06
CA ASN A 187 10.06 20.86 12.36
C ASN A 187 8.73 20.95 13.13
N ALA A 188 7.62 21.21 12.42
CA ALA A 188 6.28 21.14 13.02
C ALA A 188 5.86 19.72 13.39
N HIS A 189 6.33 18.68 12.67
CA HIS A 189 6.11 17.28 13.02
C HIS A 189 6.86 16.88 14.27
N ALA A 190 8.14 17.25 14.40
CA ALA A 190 8.93 17.06 15.62
C ALA A 190 8.32 17.84 16.81
N ALA A 191 7.92 19.09 16.60
CA ALA A 191 7.18 19.90 17.58
C ALA A 191 5.78 19.33 17.87
N ARG A 192 5.14 18.65 16.87
CA ARG A 192 3.88 17.92 17.06
C ARG A 192 4.07 16.69 17.94
N ALA A 193 5.15 15.93 17.81
CA ALA A 193 5.46 14.82 18.70
C ALA A 193 5.66 15.32 20.15
N ALA A 194 6.46 16.36 20.35
CA ALA A 194 6.66 17.00 21.65
C ALA A 194 5.37 17.60 22.23
N GLY A 195 4.49 18.14 21.37
CA GLY A 195 3.19 18.71 21.77
C GLY A 195 2.06 17.69 21.87
N ALA A 196 2.27 16.38 21.67
CA ALA A 196 1.21 15.37 21.62
C ALA A 196 0.36 15.34 22.89
N GLN A 197 1.01 15.37 24.07
CA GLN A 197 0.30 15.41 25.35
C GLN A 197 -0.53 16.69 25.55
N ILE A 198 -0.01 17.84 25.12
CA ILE A 198 -0.73 19.12 25.20
C ILE A 198 -1.97 19.08 24.31
N ARG A 199 -1.84 18.52 23.10
CA ARG A 199 -2.97 18.38 22.17
C ARG A 199 -3.99 17.35 22.66
N ALA A 200 -3.54 16.25 23.25
CA ALA A 200 -4.41 15.26 23.87
C ALA A 200 -5.24 15.90 24.99
N ARG A 201 -4.59 16.62 25.93
CA ARG A 201 -5.27 17.37 27.00
C ARG A 201 -6.22 18.43 26.46
N ARG A 202 -5.81 19.17 25.41
CA ARG A 202 -6.69 20.16 24.77
C ARG A 202 -7.88 19.51 24.09
N PHE A 203 -7.66 18.36 23.41
CA PHE A 203 -8.73 17.61 22.78
C PHE A 203 -9.75 17.14 23.82
N MET A 204 -9.32 16.49 24.91
CA MET A 204 -10.20 16.00 25.98
C MET A 204 -10.96 17.14 26.65
N ARG A 205 -10.31 18.28 26.92
CA ARG A 205 -10.99 19.46 27.47
C ARG A 205 -12.06 20.02 26.53
N ASN A 206 -11.84 20.01 25.22
CA ASN A 206 -12.81 20.50 24.22
C ASN A 206 -13.88 19.47 23.87
N ASN A 207 -13.66 18.21 24.22
CA ASN A 207 -14.56 17.09 23.96
C ASN A 207 -14.77 16.28 25.24
N PRO A 208 -15.39 16.90 26.29
CA PRO A 208 -15.77 16.13 27.48
C PRO A 208 -16.76 15.05 27.11
N ILE A 209 -16.92 14.06 27.96
CA ILE A 209 -17.80 12.90 27.70
C ILE A 209 -19.22 13.30 27.32
N GLU A 210 -19.78 14.34 27.96
CA GLU A 210 -21.11 14.86 27.64
C GLU A 210 -21.22 15.34 26.18
N ALA A 211 -20.17 16.01 25.69
CA ALA A 211 -20.12 16.47 24.31
C ALA A 211 -20.01 15.29 23.31
N ILE A 212 -19.25 14.24 23.65
CA ILE A 212 -19.15 13.01 22.85
C ILE A 212 -20.49 12.28 22.79
N LEU A 213 -21.16 12.11 23.94
CA LEU A 213 -22.47 11.46 23.98
C LEU A 213 -23.53 12.25 23.20
N ALA A 214 -23.51 13.59 23.28
CA ALA A 214 -24.38 14.44 22.48
C ALA A 214 -24.07 14.39 20.99
N ALA A 215 -22.77 14.37 20.62
CA ALA A 215 -22.31 14.28 19.25
C ALA A 215 -22.71 12.95 18.56
N ALA A 216 -22.87 11.86 19.30
CA ALA A 216 -23.34 10.58 18.76
C ALA A 216 -24.69 10.70 18.05
N SER A 217 -25.61 11.52 18.58
CA SER A 217 -26.92 11.78 17.98
C SER A 217 -26.89 12.83 16.85
N CYS A 218 -25.74 13.42 16.53
CA CYS A 218 -25.61 14.46 15.50
C CYS A 218 -25.09 13.86 14.19
N LYS A 219 -25.88 13.99 13.09
CA LYS A 219 -25.52 13.42 11.77
C LYS A 219 -24.21 13.97 11.18
N SER A 220 -23.79 15.18 11.53
CA SER A 220 -22.57 15.82 11.03
C SER A 220 -21.29 15.44 11.78
N SER A 221 -21.38 14.61 12.84
CA SER A 221 -20.21 14.22 13.63
C SER A 221 -19.32 13.25 12.87
N GLN A 222 -18.00 13.48 12.93
CA GLN A 222 -17.01 12.67 12.22
C GLN A 222 -16.56 11.48 13.08
N GLN A 223 -16.49 10.29 12.52
CA GLN A 223 -16.00 9.06 13.19
C GLN A 223 -14.62 9.22 13.84
N TYR A 224 -13.72 10.00 13.21
CA TYR A 224 -12.40 10.29 13.76
C TYR A 224 -12.43 10.88 15.17
N GLN A 225 -13.43 11.73 15.50
CA GLN A 225 -13.59 12.32 16.83
C GLN A 225 -13.81 11.24 17.90
N PHE A 226 -14.63 10.24 17.61
CA PHE A 226 -14.92 9.13 18.53
C PHE A 226 -13.71 8.22 18.73
N ARG A 227 -13.05 7.82 17.66
CA ARG A 227 -11.82 7.01 17.72
C ARG A 227 -10.71 7.70 18.51
N LYS A 228 -10.56 9.01 18.32
CA LYS A 228 -9.56 9.81 19.05
C LYS A 228 -9.94 9.96 20.52
N PHE A 229 -11.22 10.15 20.83
CA PHE A 229 -11.68 10.20 22.21
C PHE A 229 -11.37 8.88 22.92
N GLY A 230 -11.76 7.74 22.35
CA GLY A 230 -11.52 6.42 22.95
C GLY A 230 -10.04 6.12 23.22
N ALA A 231 -9.13 6.56 22.32
CA ALA A 231 -7.68 6.42 22.52
C ALA A 231 -7.13 7.25 23.70
N LEU A 232 -7.89 8.21 24.25
CA LEU A 232 -7.46 9.16 25.27
C LEU A 232 -8.33 9.10 26.54
N ALA A 233 -9.51 8.47 26.48
CA ALA A 233 -10.49 8.41 27.54
C ALA A 233 -9.98 7.57 28.73
N CYS A 234 -10.41 7.95 29.93
CA CYS A 234 -10.26 7.10 31.12
C CYS A 234 -11.34 6.01 31.16
N GLN A 235 -11.18 5.02 32.05
CA GLN A 235 -12.13 3.92 32.16
C GLN A 235 -13.54 4.40 32.51
N ASP A 236 -13.68 5.37 33.40
CA ASP A 236 -15.01 5.92 33.80
C ASP A 236 -15.73 6.54 32.58
N ASP A 237 -15.00 7.22 31.69
CA ASP A 237 -15.59 7.77 30.46
C ASP A 237 -16.00 6.66 29.49
N LEU A 238 -15.19 5.60 29.35
CA LEU A 238 -15.52 4.43 28.54
C LEU A 238 -16.74 3.69 29.05
N ASP A 239 -16.85 3.53 30.36
CA ASP A 239 -18.03 2.91 31.04
C ASP A 239 -19.28 3.70 30.73
N ARG A 240 -19.24 5.04 30.78
CA ARG A 240 -20.38 5.91 30.44
C ARG A 240 -20.79 5.81 28.97
N VAL A 241 -19.80 5.66 28.06
CA VAL A 241 -20.09 5.39 26.63
C VAL A 241 -20.80 4.04 26.50
N LEU A 242 -20.34 3.03 27.21
CA LEU A 242 -20.93 1.69 27.19
C LEU A 242 -22.35 1.69 27.72
N GLU A 243 -22.59 2.40 28.84
CA GLU A 243 -23.96 2.60 29.40
C GLU A 243 -24.90 3.26 28.38
N ARG A 244 -24.40 4.28 27.66
CA ARG A 244 -25.17 4.93 26.59
C ARG A 244 -25.45 3.98 25.44
N LEU A 245 -24.46 3.19 25.01
CA LEU A 245 -24.60 2.21 23.93
C LEU A 245 -25.64 1.13 24.23
N ARG A 246 -25.75 0.70 25.51
CA ARG A 246 -26.72 -0.30 25.95
C ARG A 246 -28.17 0.12 25.71
N VAL A 247 -28.47 1.41 25.76
CA VAL A 247 -29.82 1.95 25.58
C VAL A 247 -30.05 2.56 24.20
N GLU A 248 -29.01 2.79 23.44
CA GLU A 248 -29.10 3.40 22.10
C GLU A 248 -29.77 2.45 21.10
N ARG A 249 -30.60 3.01 20.22
CA ARG A 249 -31.34 2.28 19.17
C ARG A 249 -31.11 2.84 17.76
N ASP A 250 -30.65 4.10 17.66
CA ASP A 250 -30.30 4.69 16.37
C ASP A 250 -29.01 4.06 15.82
N PRO A 251 -29.05 3.44 14.65
CA PRO A 251 -27.86 2.76 14.08
C PRO A 251 -26.66 3.68 13.89
N ASP A 252 -26.88 4.91 13.42
CA ASP A 252 -25.81 5.90 13.21
C ASP A 252 -25.14 6.29 14.55
N ALA A 253 -25.93 6.45 15.61
CA ALA A 253 -25.39 6.70 16.94
C ALA A 253 -24.68 5.46 17.52
N CYS A 254 -25.21 4.26 17.30
CA CYS A 254 -24.55 3.01 17.72
C CYS A 254 -23.16 2.86 17.05
N GLU A 255 -23.06 3.06 15.74
CA GLU A 255 -21.79 3.01 15.01
C GLU A 255 -20.78 4.00 15.58
N LYS A 256 -21.18 5.23 15.84
CA LYS A 256 -20.32 6.26 16.41
C LYS A 256 -19.85 5.90 17.82
N LEU A 257 -20.72 5.42 18.68
CA LEU A 257 -20.36 5.00 20.04
C LEU A 257 -19.43 3.79 20.02
N LEU A 258 -19.62 2.82 19.11
CA LEU A 258 -18.71 1.70 18.90
C LEU A 258 -17.31 2.17 18.45
N ASN A 259 -17.23 3.21 17.62
CA ASN A 259 -15.96 3.79 17.20
C ASN A 259 -15.12 4.38 18.34
N VAL A 260 -15.71 4.67 19.52
CA VAL A 260 -14.94 5.01 20.73
C VAL A 260 -14.05 3.83 21.13
N PHE A 261 -14.55 2.60 21.02
CA PHE A 261 -13.83 1.38 21.40
C PHE A 261 -12.86 0.89 20.31
N TYR A 262 -12.75 1.56 19.17
CA TYR A 262 -11.83 1.19 18.07
C TYR A 262 -10.36 1.12 18.52
N ARG A 263 -9.95 1.95 19.50
CA ARG A 263 -8.59 1.98 20.08
C ARG A 263 -8.56 1.82 21.59
N ALA A 264 -9.72 1.80 22.24
CA ALA A 264 -9.83 1.56 23.67
C ALA A 264 -9.76 0.05 23.95
N GLU A 265 -9.17 -0.31 25.08
CA GLU A 265 -9.15 -1.69 25.52
C GLU A 265 -10.37 -1.98 26.41
N LEU A 266 -11.22 -2.88 25.93
CA LEU A 266 -12.24 -3.50 26.77
C LEU A 266 -11.66 -4.73 27.44
N THR A 267 -11.96 -4.93 28.72
CA THR A 267 -11.48 -6.07 29.49
C THR A 267 -12.33 -7.32 29.34
N HIS A 268 -13.55 -7.16 28.87
CA HIS A 268 -14.53 -8.23 28.70
C HIS A 268 -15.55 -7.87 27.62
N LEU A 269 -16.18 -8.90 27.06
CA LEU A 269 -17.23 -8.76 26.06
C LEU A 269 -18.54 -8.29 26.71
N ASP A 270 -19.03 -7.14 26.25
CA ASP A 270 -20.32 -6.60 26.65
C ASP A 270 -21.46 -7.21 25.81
N ASP A 271 -22.54 -7.59 26.44
CA ASP A 271 -23.66 -8.26 25.76
C ASP A 271 -24.31 -7.36 24.68
N ARG A 272 -24.31 -6.03 24.88
CA ARG A 272 -24.82 -5.11 23.86
C ARG A 272 -23.92 -5.04 22.64
N ILE A 273 -22.60 -5.03 22.82
CA ILE A 273 -21.65 -5.07 21.69
C ILE A 273 -21.78 -6.40 20.96
N TRP A 274 -21.96 -7.50 21.71
CA TRP A 274 -22.24 -8.81 21.14
C TRP A 274 -23.50 -8.82 20.26
N GLU A 275 -24.63 -8.25 20.73
CA GLU A 275 -25.85 -8.12 19.94
C GLU A 275 -25.62 -7.29 18.65
N LEU A 276 -24.85 -6.20 18.74
CA LEU A 276 -24.58 -5.31 17.62
C LEU A 276 -23.68 -5.95 16.55
N ALA A 277 -22.88 -6.95 16.87
CA ALA A 277 -22.10 -7.73 15.91
C ALA A 277 -22.98 -8.59 14.97
N SER A 278 -24.29 -8.68 15.22
CA SER A 278 -25.29 -9.32 14.35
C SER A 278 -26.35 -8.32 13.84
N HIS A 279 -26.04 -7.03 13.88
CA HIS A 279 -26.96 -5.98 13.46
C HIS A 279 -27.21 -6.01 11.95
N SER A 280 -28.43 -5.65 11.49
CA SER A 280 -28.79 -5.62 10.07
C SER A 280 -28.02 -4.56 9.28
N GLU A 281 -27.79 -3.39 9.90
CA GLU A 281 -26.99 -2.30 9.30
C GLU A 281 -25.51 -2.66 9.31
N ARG A 282 -24.88 -2.70 8.10
CA ARG A 282 -23.49 -3.11 7.92
C ARG A 282 -22.52 -2.26 8.75
N GLY A 283 -22.65 -0.91 8.76
CA GLY A 283 -21.74 -0.03 9.50
C GLY A 283 -21.69 -0.32 11.00
N VAL A 284 -22.85 -0.65 11.59
CA VAL A 284 -22.94 -1.03 13.01
C VAL A 284 -22.27 -2.39 13.25
N ARG A 285 -22.56 -3.37 12.38
CA ARG A 285 -21.99 -4.72 12.49
C ARG A 285 -20.47 -4.67 12.37
N ASP A 286 -19.94 -4.04 11.32
CA ASP A 286 -18.50 -3.93 11.08
C ASP A 286 -17.80 -3.21 12.24
N ALA A 287 -18.38 -2.12 12.77
CA ALA A 287 -17.84 -1.42 13.93
C ALA A 287 -17.83 -2.29 15.21
N ALA A 288 -18.87 -3.09 15.43
CA ALA A 288 -18.93 -4.01 16.57
C ALA A 288 -17.91 -5.16 16.42
N GLU A 289 -17.76 -5.73 15.22
CA GLU A 289 -16.79 -6.79 14.91
C GLU A 289 -15.35 -6.34 15.16
N VAL A 290 -14.98 -5.12 14.76
CA VAL A 290 -13.66 -4.55 15.07
C VAL A 290 -13.40 -4.47 16.59
N VAL A 291 -14.44 -4.20 17.39
CA VAL A 291 -14.29 -4.13 18.85
C VAL A 291 -14.14 -5.54 19.43
N ILE A 292 -15.01 -6.49 19.04
CA ILE A 292 -15.01 -7.84 19.60
C ILE A 292 -13.81 -8.68 19.15
N SER A 293 -13.28 -8.48 17.93
CA SER A 293 -12.11 -9.23 17.44
C SER A 293 -10.86 -9.04 18.32
N ARG A 294 -10.81 -7.96 19.10
CA ARG A 294 -9.71 -7.64 20.02
C ARG A 294 -9.87 -8.24 21.41
N LEU A 295 -10.97 -8.94 21.65
CA LEU A 295 -11.28 -9.56 22.93
C LEU A 295 -11.01 -11.06 22.90
N SER A 296 -10.75 -11.64 24.08
CA SER A 296 -10.69 -13.08 24.25
C SER A 296 -11.94 -13.54 25.02
N ASP A 297 -12.83 -14.27 24.32
CA ASP A 297 -14.06 -14.84 24.89
C ASP A 297 -14.43 -16.10 24.09
N PRO A 298 -14.79 -17.23 24.75
CA PRO A 298 -15.15 -18.46 24.07
C PRO A 298 -16.29 -18.31 23.06
N ARG A 299 -17.22 -17.37 23.27
CA ARG A 299 -18.33 -17.07 22.35
C ARG A 299 -17.81 -16.56 21.01
N LEU A 300 -16.70 -15.79 21.01
CA LEU A 300 -16.09 -15.24 19.79
C LEU A 300 -15.49 -16.33 18.92
N ARG A 301 -14.87 -17.33 19.52
CA ARG A 301 -14.38 -18.49 18.78
C ARG A 301 -15.52 -19.22 18.08
N GLU A 302 -16.62 -19.45 18.78
CA GLU A 302 -17.79 -20.12 18.20
C GLU A 302 -18.40 -19.29 17.07
N LEU A 303 -18.53 -17.97 17.26
CA LEU A 303 -18.99 -17.05 16.21
C LEU A 303 -18.06 -17.10 14.99
N ALA A 304 -16.74 -17.02 15.20
CA ALA A 304 -15.75 -17.09 14.13
C ALA A 304 -15.90 -18.39 13.30
N ARG A 305 -16.08 -19.51 13.99
CA ARG A 305 -16.30 -20.83 13.34
C ARG A 305 -17.59 -20.84 12.53
N GLN A 306 -18.66 -20.29 13.06
CA GLN A 306 -19.95 -20.20 12.35
C GLN A 306 -19.79 -19.34 11.08
N ARG A 307 -19.10 -18.18 11.19
CA ARG A 307 -18.89 -17.25 10.07
C ARG A 307 -18.08 -17.89 8.94
N VAL A 308 -16.93 -18.49 9.24
CA VAL A 308 -16.10 -19.12 8.18
C VAL A 308 -16.72 -20.40 7.61
N CYS A 309 -17.60 -21.06 8.35
CA CYS A 309 -18.34 -22.21 7.84
C CYS A 309 -19.58 -21.82 7.02
N ASP A 310 -20.01 -20.55 7.08
CA ASP A 310 -21.17 -20.08 6.30
C ASP A 310 -20.86 -20.23 4.79
N PRO A 311 -21.78 -20.80 4.01
CA PRO A 311 -21.65 -20.83 2.55
C PRO A 311 -21.52 -19.44 1.90
N ALA A 312 -22.01 -18.39 2.57
CA ALA A 312 -21.90 -16.99 2.10
C ALA A 312 -20.57 -16.31 2.48
N PHE A 313 -19.65 -16.98 3.20
CA PHE A 313 -18.31 -16.46 3.45
C PHE A 313 -17.60 -16.17 2.14
N SER A 314 -17.07 -14.96 2.00
CA SER A 314 -16.43 -14.47 0.76
C SER A 314 -15.36 -13.42 1.08
N SER A 315 -14.73 -12.85 0.06
CA SER A 315 -13.79 -11.74 0.18
C SER A 315 -14.40 -10.53 0.90
N GLU A 316 -15.69 -10.23 0.70
CA GLU A 316 -16.39 -9.13 1.41
C GLU A 316 -16.48 -9.35 2.93
N SER A 317 -16.40 -10.59 3.37
CA SER A 317 -16.42 -10.98 4.79
C SER A 317 -15.05 -11.43 5.32
N ALA A 318 -13.97 -11.27 4.55
CA ALA A 318 -12.61 -11.68 4.93
C ALA A 318 -12.17 -11.13 6.30
N GLY A 319 -12.62 -9.90 6.66
CA GLY A 319 -12.38 -9.29 7.96
C GLY A 319 -12.88 -10.10 9.16
N GLU A 320 -13.83 -11.02 8.95
CA GLU A 320 -14.35 -11.90 10.02
C GLU A 320 -13.27 -12.91 10.51
N LEU A 321 -12.21 -13.16 9.72
CA LEU A 321 -11.05 -13.93 10.18
C LEU A 321 -10.37 -13.31 11.42
N ALA A 322 -10.46 -12.00 11.60
CA ALA A 322 -9.94 -11.31 12.78
C ALA A 322 -10.60 -11.74 14.09
N LEU A 323 -11.78 -12.37 14.05
CA LEU A 323 -12.41 -12.95 15.24
C LEU A 323 -11.57 -14.10 15.85
N PHE A 324 -10.70 -14.72 15.06
CA PHE A 324 -9.76 -15.74 15.54
C PHE A 324 -8.49 -15.16 16.16
N ASP A 325 -8.13 -13.88 15.95
CA ASP A 325 -6.83 -13.32 16.35
C ASP A 325 -6.47 -13.66 17.80
N ARG A 326 -7.41 -13.50 18.72
CA ARG A 326 -7.23 -13.82 20.16
C ARG A 326 -8.03 -15.04 20.62
N ASN A 327 -8.78 -15.67 19.71
CA ASN A 327 -9.71 -16.75 20.03
C ASN A 327 -9.41 -18.05 19.26
N TYR A 328 -8.31 -18.05 18.50
CA TYR A 328 -7.85 -19.23 17.77
C TYR A 328 -7.56 -20.40 18.72
N GLY A 329 -7.93 -21.60 18.33
CA GLY A 329 -7.66 -22.82 19.08
C GLY A 329 -7.57 -24.05 18.19
N PRO A 330 -7.18 -25.21 18.75
CA PRO A 330 -6.96 -26.43 17.98
C PRO A 330 -8.18 -26.82 17.13
N GLY A 331 -7.94 -27.16 15.86
CA GLY A 331 -8.94 -27.56 14.88
C GLY A 331 -9.53 -26.42 14.05
N ASP A 332 -9.28 -25.16 14.42
CA ASP A 332 -9.78 -24.01 13.64
C ASP A 332 -9.01 -23.86 12.32
N GLU A 333 -7.73 -24.25 12.27
CA GLU A 333 -6.90 -24.23 11.07
C GLU A 333 -7.54 -24.97 9.89
N THR A 334 -8.14 -26.10 10.17
CA THR A 334 -8.81 -26.92 9.13
C THR A 334 -10.05 -26.22 8.58
N LEU A 335 -10.83 -25.56 9.44
CA LEU A 335 -12.03 -24.83 9.04
C LEU A 335 -11.67 -23.58 8.23
N ILE A 336 -10.65 -22.82 8.69
CA ILE A 336 -10.16 -21.62 8.02
C ILE A 336 -9.62 -21.97 6.64
N LEU A 337 -8.74 -22.95 6.55
CA LEU A 337 -8.17 -23.39 5.27
C LEU A 337 -9.26 -23.86 4.31
N ALA A 338 -10.21 -24.69 4.78
CA ALA A 338 -11.32 -25.15 3.96
C ALA A 338 -12.23 -24.00 3.50
N ALA A 339 -12.42 -22.96 4.32
CA ALA A 339 -13.17 -21.77 3.93
C ALA A 339 -12.45 -21.00 2.82
N LEU A 340 -11.15 -20.79 2.95
CA LEU A 340 -10.33 -20.11 1.95
C LEU A 340 -10.26 -20.88 0.63
N GLU A 341 -10.08 -22.20 0.68
CA GLU A 341 -10.01 -23.07 -0.50
C GLU A 341 -11.34 -23.17 -1.28
N ARG A 342 -12.47 -22.85 -0.65
CA ARG A 342 -13.77 -22.78 -1.33
C ARG A 342 -13.95 -21.51 -2.16
N GLN A 343 -13.16 -20.47 -1.90
CA GLN A 343 -13.35 -19.20 -2.59
C GLN A 343 -12.79 -19.25 -4.02
N PRO A 344 -13.54 -18.77 -5.01
CA PRO A 344 -12.94 -18.46 -6.30
C PRO A 344 -11.97 -17.27 -6.10
N VAL A 345 -10.76 -17.43 -6.55
CA VAL A 345 -9.72 -16.38 -6.48
C VAL A 345 -9.32 -15.93 -7.89
N ASP A 346 -10.33 -15.67 -8.70
CA ASP A 346 -10.16 -15.25 -10.10
C ASP A 346 -9.94 -13.74 -10.25
N ASP A 347 -10.27 -12.97 -9.20
CA ASP A 347 -10.06 -11.52 -9.12
C ASP A 347 -8.97 -11.17 -8.10
N ASP A 348 -8.01 -10.34 -8.51
CA ASP A 348 -6.85 -9.98 -7.69
C ASP A 348 -7.23 -9.21 -6.42
N ALA A 349 -8.29 -8.38 -6.45
CA ALA A 349 -8.73 -7.65 -5.28
C ALA A 349 -9.38 -8.58 -4.25
N GLU A 350 -10.19 -9.53 -4.70
CA GLU A 350 -10.79 -10.54 -3.82
C GLU A 350 -9.72 -11.46 -3.20
N ALA A 351 -8.77 -11.91 -4.01
CA ALA A 351 -7.63 -12.70 -3.55
C ALA A 351 -6.75 -11.94 -2.54
N TYR A 352 -6.61 -10.63 -2.74
CA TYR A 352 -5.89 -9.76 -1.80
C TYR A 352 -6.61 -9.63 -0.47
N ASP A 353 -7.91 -9.34 -0.45
CA ASP A 353 -8.68 -9.14 0.77
C ASP A 353 -8.64 -10.38 1.67
N LEU A 354 -8.85 -11.57 1.06
CA LEU A 354 -8.73 -12.85 1.76
C LEU A 354 -7.29 -13.10 2.23
N GLY A 355 -6.31 -12.89 1.35
CA GLY A 355 -4.90 -13.11 1.65
C GLY A 355 -4.37 -12.20 2.75
N TYR A 356 -4.75 -10.92 2.73
CA TYR A 356 -4.40 -9.95 3.75
C TYR A 356 -4.96 -10.36 5.13
N SER A 357 -6.26 -10.69 5.19
CA SER A 357 -6.90 -11.09 6.43
C SER A 357 -6.33 -12.41 6.98
N ALA A 358 -6.03 -13.38 6.10
CA ALA A 358 -5.42 -14.64 6.48
C ALA A 358 -3.98 -14.46 7.01
N VAL A 359 -3.20 -13.58 6.40
CA VAL A 359 -1.83 -13.28 6.88
C VAL A 359 -1.85 -12.55 8.22
N GLN A 360 -2.81 -11.65 8.42
CA GLN A 360 -2.98 -10.98 9.72
C GLN A 360 -3.30 -11.99 10.83
N LEU A 361 -4.24 -12.89 10.57
CA LEU A 361 -4.55 -13.99 11.51
C LEU A 361 -3.31 -14.82 11.84
N CYS A 362 -2.54 -15.23 10.85
CA CYS A 362 -1.30 -15.99 11.09
C CYS A 362 -0.29 -15.20 11.95
N THR A 363 -0.19 -13.91 11.72
CA THR A 363 0.70 -12.99 12.46
C THR A 363 0.28 -12.83 13.92
N GLU A 364 -1.02 -12.75 14.20
CA GLU A 364 -1.56 -12.57 15.56
C GLU A 364 -1.57 -13.89 16.35
N ALA A 365 -2.04 -14.97 15.73
CA ALA A 365 -2.14 -16.28 16.38
C ALA A 365 -0.78 -16.98 16.58
N ARG A 366 0.21 -16.69 15.73
CA ARG A 366 1.60 -17.22 15.78
C ARG A 366 1.68 -18.72 16.00
N SER A 367 0.82 -19.48 15.34
CA SER A 367 0.72 -20.92 15.52
C SER A 367 1.24 -21.68 14.29
N PRO A 368 2.26 -22.56 14.43
CA PRO A 368 2.76 -23.37 13.32
C PRO A 368 1.70 -24.25 12.63
N VAL A 369 0.59 -24.53 13.31
CA VAL A 369 -0.52 -25.32 12.75
C VAL A 369 -1.23 -24.55 11.61
N LEU A 370 -1.12 -23.22 11.58
CA LEU A 370 -1.59 -22.36 10.48
C LEU A 370 -0.67 -22.38 9.24
N ALA A 371 0.36 -23.22 9.19
CA ALA A 371 1.25 -23.31 8.03
C ALA A 371 0.50 -23.57 6.71
N GLY A 372 -0.60 -24.33 6.74
CA GLY A 372 -1.47 -24.55 5.58
C GLY A 372 -2.13 -23.26 5.08
N VAL A 373 -2.55 -22.37 6.00
CA VAL A 373 -3.14 -21.06 5.69
C VAL A 373 -2.07 -20.14 5.10
N ALA A 374 -0.88 -20.07 5.70
CA ALA A 374 0.24 -19.28 5.17
C ALA A 374 0.66 -19.76 3.76
N LEU A 375 0.66 -21.07 3.51
CA LEU A 375 0.92 -21.64 2.18
C LEU A 375 -0.17 -21.25 1.18
N TRP A 376 -1.43 -21.22 1.59
CA TRP A 376 -2.54 -20.77 0.75
C TRP A 376 -2.32 -19.29 0.36
N VAL A 377 -1.99 -18.41 1.32
CA VAL A 377 -1.66 -17.00 1.03
C VAL A 377 -0.54 -16.89 0.00
N TYR A 378 0.57 -17.62 0.20
CA TYR A 378 1.68 -17.59 -0.74
C TYR A 378 1.26 -17.95 -2.18
N ARG A 379 0.34 -18.92 -2.35
CA ARG A 379 -0.07 -19.43 -3.66
C ARG A 379 -1.12 -18.57 -4.35
N THR A 380 -1.98 -17.89 -3.59
CA THR A 380 -3.19 -17.24 -4.12
C THR A 380 -3.16 -15.72 -4.04
N CYS A 381 -2.50 -15.15 -3.01
CA CYS A 381 -2.49 -13.70 -2.85
C CYS A 381 -1.56 -13.03 -3.88
N PRO A 382 -2.04 -12.08 -4.68
CA PRO A 382 -1.23 -11.37 -5.66
C PRO A 382 -0.22 -10.40 -5.01
N CYS A 383 -0.51 -9.92 -3.80
CA CYS A 383 0.34 -8.96 -3.08
C CYS A 383 1.66 -9.59 -2.63
N THR A 384 2.78 -9.01 -3.10
CA THR A 384 4.12 -9.51 -2.75
C THR A 384 4.46 -9.33 -1.27
N ILE A 385 3.86 -8.34 -0.59
CA ILE A 385 4.06 -8.10 0.84
C ILE A 385 3.37 -9.20 1.67
N CYS A 386 2.13 -9.56 1.32
CA CYS A 386 1.43 -10.65 2.00
C CYS A 386 2.15 -11.99 1.79
N ARG A 387 2.64 -12.24 0.58
CA ARG A 387 3.45 -13.43 0.26
C ARG A 387 4.76 -13.47 1.02
N LEU A 388 5.46 -12.32 1.15
CA LEU A 388 6.68 -12.19 1.96
C LEU A 388 6.40 -12.57 3.42
N HIS A 389 5.38 -11.98 4.05
CA HIS A 389 5.02 -12.28 5.43
C HIS A 389 4.62 -13.74 5.63
N ALA A 390 3.88 -14.33 4.68
CA ALA A 390 3.55 -15.75 4.74
C ALA A 390 4.80 -16.64 4.73
N VAL A 391 5.80 -16.32 3.89
CA VAL A 391 7.06 -17.07 3.82
C VAL A 391 7.93 -16.84 5.07
N GLU A 392 7.97 -15.61 5.60
CA GLU A 392 8.68 -15.32 6.87
C GLU A 392 8.13 -16.18 8.01
N MET A 393 6.80 -16.27 8.15
CA MET A 393 6.16 -17.13 9.15
C MET A 393 6.44 -18.62 8.94
N LEU A 394 6.35 -19.10 7.69
CA LEU A 394 6.67 -20.49 7.37
C LEU A 394 8.13 -20.84 7.71
N LEU A 395 9.05 -19.89 7.55
CA LEU A 395 10.44 -20.06 7.98
C LEU A 395 10.59 -20.06 9.49
N GLU A 396 9.94 -19.11 10.18
CA GLU A 396 9.95 -19.03 11.66
C GLU A 396 9.41 -20.33 12.28
N TRP A 397 8.45 -20.95 11.64
CA TRP A 397 7.81 -22.20 12.09
C TRP A 397 8.52 -23.48 11.61
N ASP A 398 9.62 -23.37 10.86
CA ASP A 398 10.29 -24.50 10.21
C ASP A 398 9.34 -25.37 9.35
N CYS A 399 8.41 -24.71 8.66
CA CYS A 399 7.35 -25.31 7.86
C CYS A 399 7.43 -24.96 6.36
N LEU A 400 8.47 -24.24 5.91
CA LEU A 400 8.60 -23.83 4.50
C LEU A 400 8.97 -25.03 3.63
N PRO A 401 8.10 -25.44 2.66
CA PRO A 401 8.42 -26.55 1.76
C PRO A 401 9.62 -26.20 0.86
N ALA A 402 10.50 -27.19 0.62
CA ALA A 402 11.71 -26.99 -0.19
C ALA A 402 11.42 -26.48 -1.62
N HIS A 403 10.31 -26.90 -2.25
CA HIS A 403 9.94 -26.42 -3.57
C HIS A 403 9.51 -24.94 -3.54
N ILE A 404 8.79 -24.49 -2.50
CA ILE A 404 8.43 -23.08 -2.32
C ILE A 404 9.69 -22.23 -2.07
N ALA A 405 10.62 -22.72 -1.24
CA ALA A 405 11.91 -22.04 -1.04
C ALA A 405 12.70 -21.92 -2.35
N ALA A 406 12.63 -22.90 -3.23
CA ALA A 406 13.24 -22.83 -4.56
C ALA A 406 12.56 -21.79 -5.47
N GLU A 407 11.22 -21.71 -5.44
CA GLU A 407 10.44 -20.70 -6.18
C GLU A 407 10.72 -19.29 -5.70
N CYS A 408 10.78 -19.06 -4.38
CA CYS A 408 11.03 -17.74 -3.78
C CYS A 408 12.36 -17.12 -4.19
N ARG A 409 13.36 -17.90 -4.60
CA ARG A 409 14.61 -17.39 -5.15
C ARG A 409 14.45 -16.64 -6.48
N TYR A 410 13.32 -16.80 -7.14
CA TYR A 410 12.98 -16.19 -8.43
C TYR A 410 11.73 -15.30 -8.34
N ASP A 411 11.26 -15.01 -7.14
CA ASP A 411 10.07 -14.17 -6.92
C ASP A 411 10.28 -12.73 -7.45
N ALA A 412 9.20 -12.07 -7.78
CA ALA A 412 9.22 -10.66 -8.18
C ALA A 412 9.69 -9.74 -7.05
N SER A 413 9.44 -10.09 -5.78
CA SER A 413 9.88 -9.34 -4.61
C SER A 413 11.39 -9.49 -4.35
N ASP A 414 12.12 -8.37 -4.38
CA ASP A 414 13.55 -8.32 -4.01
C ASP A 414 13.77 -8.78 -2.57
N GLN A 415 12.84 -8.44 -1.68
CA GLN A 415 12.92 -8.78 -0.26
C GLN A 415 12.79 -10.29 -0.06
N LEU A 416 11.86 -10.92 -0.80
CA LEU A 416 11.68 -12.38 -0.73
C LEU A 416 12.89 -13.12 -1.31
N ARG A 417 13.46 -12.66 -2.45
CA ARG A 417 14.72 -13.22 -2.97
C ARG A 417 15.87 -13.07 -1.98
N ALA A 418 16.01 -11.88 -1.38
CA ALA A 418 17.06 -11.62 -0.38
C ALA A 418 16.90 -12.48 0.87
N LEU A 419 15.67 -12.76 1.30
CA LEU A 419 15.38 -13.67 2.40
C LEU A 419 15.90 -15.08 2.11
N MET A 420 15.66 -15.59 0.89
CA MET A 420 16.11 -16.92 0.46
C MET A 420 17.63 -17.03 0.34
N HIS A 421 18.35 -15.96 0.03
CA HIS A 421 19.82 -15.97 0.00
C HIS A 421 20.49 -16.10 1.38
N LYS A 422 19.75 -15.84 2.47
CA LYS A 422 20.23 -15.96 3.85
C LYS A 422 20.07 -17.37 4.42
N ILE A 423 19.34 -18.22 3.70
CA ILE A 423 19.09 -19.60 4.11
C ILE A 423 20.15 -20.48 3.44
N PRO A 424 20.89 -21.31 4.19
CA PRO A 424 21.97 -22.16 3.67
C PRO A 424 21.49 -23.20 2.65
#